data_bfa4c7ae3fcdd52042efc281f326de46
#
_entry.id   bfa4c7ae3fcdd52042efc281f326de46
#
_cell.length_a   1.000
_cell.length_b   1.000
_cell.length_c   1.000
_cell.angle_alpha   90.00
_cell.angle_beta   90.00
_cell.angle_gamma   90.00
#
_symmetry.space_group_name_H-M   'P 1'
#
loop_
_entity.id
_entity.type
_entity.pdbx_description
1 polymer ?
#
loop_
_entity_poly.entity_id
_entity_poly.type
_entity_poly.pdbx_seq_one_letter_code
_entity_poly.pdbx_strand_id
1 'polypeptide(L)'
;MNKRWIRALGAGLVGLAALAAGVTGVGLFLAQQKMRRHVDVPVQPVAMRSDGAALERGRYLYASRGCVDCHGANGAGRLFLDDGNGLRIAGPNITTGPGGVVAGYRPEDWVLSIRHGVNPQGRPLMIMPSEDYNRLTDDDLASLIAYLRALPPTAGEGAVVELPLPVRALYGLGYIKDAAARIDHTLPPSAPVPEGVTVAHGEYVASMCQGCHGAGLAGGRVPGSPPDWPPAANLTP
;
A
#
# COMPACT_ATOMS: atom_id res chain seq x y z
N MET A 1 5.16 18.90 51.36
CA MET A 1 5.86 18.21 50.25
C MET A 1 7.30 18.76 50.20
N ASN A 2 8.32 17.91 50.30
CA ASN A 2 9.72 18.33 50.45
C ASN A 2 10.28 18.85 49.11
N LYS A 3 10.88 20.04 49.09
CA LYS A 3 11.45 20.69 47.89
C LYS A 3 12.42 19.79 47.08
N ARG A 4 13.08 18.84 47.77
CA ARG A 4 13.98 17.86 47.14
C ARG A 4 13.20 16.89 46.22
N TRP A 5 12.04 16.40 46.62
CA TRP A 5 11.18 15.51 45.83
C TRP A 5 10.64 16.20 44.60
N ILE A 6 10.21 17.45 44.68
CA ILE A 6 9.74 18.24 43.56
C ILE A 6 10.84 18.44 42.53
N ARG A 7 12.08 18.74 42.98
CA ARG A 7 13.23 18.86 42.09
C ARG A 7 13.59 17.52 41.40
N ALA A 8 13.56 16.42 42.15
CA ALA A 8 13.82 15.08 41.59
C ALA A 8 12.77 14.65 40.57
N LEU A 9 11.48 14.90 40.86
CA LEU A 9 10.39 14.65 39.89
C LEU A 9 10.53 15.53 38.65
N GLY A 10 10.85 16.82 38.82
CA GLY A 10 11.08 17.73 37.70
C GLY A 10 12.26 17.28 36.83
N ALA A 11 13.39 16.90 37.44
CA ALA A 11 14.52 16.37 36.69
C ALA A 11 14.20 15.06 35.96
N GLY A 12 13.42 14.17 36.59
CA GLY A 12 12.94 12.94 35.98
C GLY A 12 12.05 13.20 34.75
N LEU A 13 11.11 14.14 34.85
CA LEU A 13 10.24 14.53 33.73
C LEU A 13 11.03 15.15 32.57
N VAL A 14 11.99 16.00 32.86
CA VAL A 14 12.89 16.59 31.84
C VAL A 14 13.71 15.48 31.17
N GLY A 15 14.23 14.53 31.94
CA GLY A 15 14.97 13.39 31.40
C GLY A 15 14.10 12.52 30.47
N LEU A 16 12.86 12.22 30.85
CA LEU A 16 11.90 11.48 30.04
C LEU A 16 11.53 12.24 28.78
N ALA A 17 11.30 13.55 28.88
CA ALA A 17 10.99 14.37 27.70
C ALA A 17 12.16 14.42 26.71
N ALA A 18 13.39 14.55 27.24
CA ALA A 18 14.59 14.53 26.38
C ALA A 18 14.79 13.17 25.70
N LEU A 19 14.56 12.06 26.43
CA LEU A 19 14.61 10.72 25.86
C LEU A 19 13.55 10.53 24.76
N ALA A 20 12.30 10.92 25.01
CA ALA A 20 11.22 10.84 24.04
C ALA A 20 11.51 11.66 22.78
N ALA A 21 12.04 12.89 22.96
CA ALA A 21 12.47 13.73 21.83
C ALA A 21 13.60 13.08 21.04
N GLY A 22 14.59 12.50 21.72
CA GLY A 22 15.69 11.77 21.09
C GLY A 22 15.22 10.56 20.28
N VAL A 23 14.37 9.72 20.86
CA VAL A 23 13.78 8.55 20.17
C VAL A 23 12.97 8.99 18.94
N THR A 24 12.15 10.04 19.10
CA THR A 24 11.38 10.60 17.98
C THR A 24 12.30 11.11 16.88
N GLY A 25 13.34 11.87 17.23
CA GLY A 25 14.32 12.40 16.28
C GLY A 25 15.03 11.28 15.49
N VAL A 26 15.48 10.24 16.19
CA VAL A 26 16.07 9.05 15.57
C VAL A 26 15.06 8.37 14.66
N GLY A 27 13.82 8.18 15.13
CA GLY A 27 12.74 7.58 14.33
C GLY A 27 12.48 8.36 13.03
N LEU A 28 12.41 9.68 13.11
CA LEU A 28 12.21 10.54 11.93
C LEU A 28 13.39 10.48 10.94
N PHE A 29 14.62 10.47 11.45
CA PHE A 29 15.82 10.30 10.62
C PHE A 29 15.81 8.95 9.90
N LEU A 30 15.55 7.86 10.62
CA LEU A 30 15.45 6.52 10.05
C LEU A 30 14.29 6.41 9.05
N ALA A 31 13.17 7.08 9.29
CA ALA A 31 12.04 7.13 8.35
C ALA A 31 12.46 7.73 7.02
N GLN A 32 13.19 8.85 7.07
CA GLN A 32 13.71 9.50 5.87
C GLN A 32 14.65 8.58 5.08
N GLN A 33 15.52 7.83 5.76
CA GLN A 33 16.39 6.85 5.12
C GLN A 33 15.59 5.71 4.49
N LYS A 34 14.60 5.16 5.21
CA LYS A 34 13.75 4.07 4.71
C LYS A 34 12.91 4.48 3.50
N MET A 35 12.31 5.69 3.51
CA MET A 35 11.54 6.19 2.38
C MET A 35 12.41 6.38 1.13
N ARG A 36 13.71 6.66 1.32
CA ARG A 36 14.67 6.90 0.24
C ARG A 36 15.51 5.67 -0.10
N ARG A 37 15.30 4.54 0.58
CA ARG A 37 16.06 3.32 0.27
C ARG A 37 15.81 2.88 -1.16
N HIS A 38 16.81 2.31 -1.77
CA HIS A 38 16.63 1.62 -3.04
C HIS A 38 16.27 0.16 -2.77
N VAL A 39 15.23 -0.31 -3.42
CA VAL A 39 14.76 -1.70 -3.36
C VAL A 39 14.97 -2.27 -4.76
N ASP A 40 15.89 -3.19 -4.87
CA ASP A 40 16.18 -3.89 -6.13
C ASP A 40 15.46 -5.24 -6.12
N VAL A 41 14.52 -5.38 -7.06
CA VAL A 41 13.75 -6.61 -7.24
C VAL A 41 13.84 -7.01 -8.70
N PRO A 42 14.47 -8.14 -9.01
CA PRO A 42 14.47 -8.66 -10.37
C PRO A 42 13.07 -9.14 -10.73
N VAL A 43 12.42 -8.43 -11.63
CA VAL A 43 11.07 -8.78 -12.11
C VAL A 43 11.10 -9.19 -13.57
N GLN A 44 10.24 -10.13 -13.93
CA GLN A 44 9.93 -10.45 -15.31
C GLN A 44 8.59 -9.82 -15.68
N PRO A 45 8.46 -9.25 -16.88
CA PRO A 45 7.18 -8.73 -17.33
C PRO A 45 6.18 -9.87 -17.53
N VAL A 46 4.90 -9.63 -17.24
CA VAL A 46 3.82 -10.50 -17.66
C VAL A 46 3.46 -10.26 -19.13
N ALA A 47 2.75 -11.20 -19.75
CA ALA A 47 2.29 -11.07 -21.12
C ALA A 47 1.43 -9.81 -21.28
N MET A 48 1.78 -8.97 -22.24
CA MET A 48 1.02 -7.75 -22.54
C MET A 48 -0.21 -8.12 -23.36
N ARG A 49 -1.40 -7.98 -22.77
CA ARG A 49 -2.69 -8.31 -23.39
C ARG A 49 -3.43 -7.05 -23.83
N SER A 50 -4.35 -7.20 -24.80
CA SER A 50 -5.23 -6.12 -25.25
C SER A 50 -6.56 -6.67 -25.80
N ASP A 51 -6.81 -7.97 -25.66
CA ASP A 51 -8.06 -8.60 -26.08
C ASP A 51 -9.22 -8.23 -25.15
N GLY A 52 -10.45 -8.32 -25.67
CA GLY A 52 -11.64 -7.91 -24.92
C GLY A 52 -11.86 -8.68 -23.61
N ALA A 53 -11.50 -9.97 -23.56
CA ALA A 53 -11.63 -10.76 -22.36
C ALA A 53 -10.68 -10.28 -21.26
N ALA A 54 -9.43 -9.95 -21.63
CA ALA A 54 -8.46 -9.38 -20.70
C ALA A 54 -8.90 -8.00 -20.17
N LEU A 55 -9.43 -7.15 -21.04
CA LEU A 55 -9.94 -5.83 -20.64
C LEU A 55 -11.11 -5.94 -19.65
N GLU A 56 -12.05 -6.83 -19.91
CA GLU A 56 -13.20 -7.05 -19.03
C GLU A 56 -12.75 -7.66 -17.68
N ARG A 57 -11.85 -8.65 -17.72
CA ARG A 57 -11.26 -9.22 -16.49
C ARG A 57 -10.51 -8.15 -15.71
N GLY A 58 -9.68 -7.34 -16.36
CA GLY A 58 -8.94 -6.25 -15.73
C GLY A 58 -9.86 -5.19 -15.12
N ARG A 59 -10.95 -4.83 -15.80
CA ARG A 59 -11.98 -3.93 -15.27
C ARG A 59 -12.61 -4.49 -13.99
N TYR A 60 -12.95 -5.77 -14.01
CA TYR A 60 -13.48 -6.46 -12.83
C TYR A 60 -12.49 -6.43 -11.66
N LEU A 61 -11.22 -6.77 -11.91
CA LEU A 61 -10.17 -6.76 -10.88
C LEU A 61 -9.95 -5.34 -10.33
N TYR A 62 -9.89 -4.34 -11.18
CA TYR A 62 -9.75 -2.95 -10.77
C TYR A 62 -10.87 -2.50 -9.83
N ALA A 63 -12.11 -2.84 -10.14
CA ALA A 63 -13.27 -2.48 -9.33
C ALA A 63 -13.35 -3.31 -8.03
N SER A 64 -13.05 -4.61 -8.09
CA SER A 64 -13.29 -5.54 -6.98
C SER A 64 -12.13 -5.68 -5.99
N ARG A 65 -10.93 -5.16 -6.35
CA ARG A 65 -9.72 -5.27 -5.51
C ARG A 65 -9.31 -3.93 -4.89
N GLY A 66 -10.23 -2.96 -4.81
CA GLY A 66 -10.01 -1.69 -4.11
C GLY A 66 -9.13 -0.68 -4.87
N CYS A 67 -8.70 -0.94 -6.10
CA CYS A 67 -7.90 0.03 -6.87
C CYS A 67 -8.65 1.35 -7.06
N VAL A 68 -9.96 1.26 -7.30
CA VAL A 68 -10.85 2.41 -7.48
C VAL A 68 -10.90 3.34 -6.27
N ASP A 69 -10.66 2.83 -5.07
CA ASP A 69 -10.77 3.62 -3.84
C ASP A 69 -9.67 4.69 -3.74
N CYS A 70 -8.48 4.39 -4.24
CA CYS A 70 -7.36 5.33 -4.28
C CYS A 70 -7.17 5.99 -5.64
N HIS A 71 -7.44 5.27 -6.75
CA HIS A 71 -7.13 5.76 -8.09
C HIS A 71 -8.36 6.34 -8.82
N GLY A 72 -9.57 6.26 -8.22
CA GLY A 72 -10.81 6.71 -8.84
C GLY A 72 -11.29 5.78 -9.94
N ALA A 73 -12.55 5.91 -10.36
CA ALA A 73 -13.15 5.05 -11.37
C ALA A 73 -12.50 5.19 -12.77
N ASN A 74 -11.90 6.33 -13.05
CA ASN A 74 -11.24 6.68 -14.31
C ASN A 74 -9.71 6.67 -14.23
N GLY A 75 -9.13 6.26 -13.10
CA GLY A 75 -7.68 6.22 -12.90
C GLY A 75 -7.00 7.56 -12.67
N ALA A 76 -7.75 8.67 -12.57
CA ALA A 76 -7.20 10.01 -12.41
C ALA A 76 -6.59 10.30 -11.02
N GLY A 77 -6.70 9.35 -10.10
CA GLY A 77 -6.37 9.54 -8.70
C GLY A 77 -7.50 10.16 -7.89
N ARG A 78 -7.46 10.03 -6.60
CA ARG A 78 -8.41 10.68 -5.68
C ARG A 78 -7.86 10.76 -4.26
N LEU A 79 -8.42 11.68 -3.50
CA LEU A 79 -8.24 11.71 -2.05
C LEU A 79 -8.90 10.46 -1.44
N PHE A 80 -8.09 9.63 -0.79
CA PHE A 80 -8.56 8.42 -0.11
C PHE A 80 -8.87 8.71 1.37
N LEU A 81 -7.99 9.46 2.03
CA LEU A 81 -8.11 9.77 3.45
C LEU A 81 -7.56 11.16 3.76
N ASP A 82 -8.28 11.92 4.56
CA ASP A 82 -7.80 13.13 5.22
C ASP A 82 -8.45 13.20 6.61
N ASP A 83 -7.66 13.05 7.67
CA ASP A 83 -8.16 13.07 9.05
C ASP A 83 -8.17 14.47 9.68
N GLY A 84 -7.73 15.50 8.92
CA GLY A 84 -7.58 16.86 9.42
C GLY A 84 -6.46 17.05 10.47
N ASN A 85 -5.73 16.00 10.84
CA ASN A 85 -4.70 15.99 11.88
C ASN A 85 -3.30 15.64 11.35
N GLY A 86 -3.13 15.76 10.02
CA GLY A 86 -1.84 15.53 9.36
C GLY A 86 -1.67 14.15 8.72
N LEU A 87 -2.71 13.31 8.73
CA LEU A 87 -2.76 12.10 7.90
C LEU A 87 -3.57 12.41 6.65
N ARG A 88 -2.88 12.59 5.52
CA ARG A 88 -3.52 12.86 4.24
C ARG A 88 -2.93 11.95 3.16
N ILE A 89 -3.80 11.19 2.51
CA ILE A 89 -3.44 10.18 1.52
C ILE A 89 -4.29 10.36 0.28
N ALA A 90 -3.63 10.53 -0.87
CA ALA A 90 -4.28 10.51 -2.18
C ALA A 90 -3.53 9.55 -3.10
N GLY A 91 -4.28 8.70 -3.79
CA GLY A 91 -3.75 7.86 -4.86
C GLY A 91 -3.42 8.70 -6.09
N PRO A 92 -2.32 8.38 -6.81
CA PRO A 92 -1.93 9.12 -8.00
C PRO A 92 -2.83 8.84 -9.19
N ASN A 93 -2.77 9.75 -10.17
CA ASN A 93 -3.25 9.51 -11.52
C ASN A 93 -2.40 8.40 -12.19
N ILE A 94 -3.04 7.28 -12.50
CA ILE A 94 -2.44 6.12 -13.16
C ILE A 94 -2.87 6.00 -14.62
N THR A 95 -3.28 7.11 -15.23
CA THR A 95 -3.47 7.23 -16.68
C THR A 95 -2.26 7.90 -17.34
N THR A 96 -2.23 7.91 -18.66
CA THR A 96 -1.20 8.61 -19.44
C THR A 96 -1.49 10.11 -19.61
N GLY A 97 -2.55 10.63 -19.00
CA GLY A 97 -2.92 12.04 -19.07
C GLY A 97 -2.03 12.96 -18.21
N PRO A 98 -2.26 14.27 -18.26
CA PRO A 98 -1.50 15.23 -17.46
C PRO A 98 -1.50 14.89 -15.97
N GLY A 99 -0.32 14.89 -15.34
CA GLY A 99 -0.12 14.51 -13.95
C GLY A 99 -0.07 12.99 -13.69
N GLY A 100 -0.22 12.17 -14.75
CA GLY A 100 -0.14 10.72 -14.64
C GLY A 100 1.28 10.22 -14.38
N VAL A 101 1.41 9.26 -13.45
CA VAL A 101 2.72 8.72 -13.05
C VAL A 101 3.19 7.56 -13.91
N VAL A 102 2.33 7.03 -14.80
CA VAL A 102 2.60 5.80 -15.58
C VAL A 102 2.97 6.04 -17.04
N ALA A 103 3.04 7.30 -17.50
CA ALA A 103 3.29 7.62 -18.90
C ALA A 103 4.58 7.02 -19.47
N GLY A 104 5.59 6.82 -18.63
CA GLY A 104 6.88 6.20 -19.01
C GLY A 104 7.05 4.75 -18.54
N TYR A 105 6.00 4.08 -18.07
CA TYR A 105 6.11 2.72 -17.55
C TYR A 105 6.40 1.72 -18.67
N ARG A 106 7.44 0.93 -18.47
CA ARG A 106 7.76 -0.28 -19.23
C ARG A 106 6.93 -1.45 -18.70
N PRO A 107 6.82 -2.57 -19.42
CA PRO A 107 6.07 -3.73 -18.94
C PRO A 107 6.44 -4.22 -17.54
N GLU A 108 7.74 -4.24 -17.23
CA GLU A 108 8.27 -4.62 -15.91
C GLU A 108 7.92 -3.64 -14.80
N ASP A 109 7.76 -2.35 -15.10
CA ASP A 109 7.46 -1.31 -14.10
C ASP A 109 6.05 -1.50 -13.51
N TRP A 110 5.12 -2.03 -14.30
CA TRP A 110 3.80 -2.42 -13.81
C TRP A 110 3.86 -3.57 -12.81
N VAL A 111 4.63 -4.61 -13.12
CA VAL A 111 4.83 -5.75 -12.22
C VAL A 111 5.52 -5.27 -10.93
N LEU A 112 6.56 -4.47 -11.06
CA LEU A 112 7.31 -3.91 -9.94
C LEU A 112 6.40 -3.11 -9.01
N SER A 113 5.57 -2.24 -9.55
CA SER A 113 4.67 -1.39 -8.74
C SER A 113 3.53 -2.18 -8.12
N ILE A 114 2.82 -3.00 -8.89
CA ILE A 114 1.61 -3.67 -8.40
C ILE A 114 1.97 -4.84 -7.49
N ARG A 115 2.88 -5.71 -7.90
CA ARG A 115 3.20 -6.95 -7.19
C ARG A 115 4.24 -6.77 -6.09
N HIS A 116 5.14 -5.79 -6.22
CA HIS A 116 6.28 -5.65 -5.31
C HIS A 116 6.30 -4.33 -4.52
N GLY A 117 5.39 -3.41 -4.80
CA GLY A 117 5.28 -2.15 -4.05
C GLY A 117 6.48 -1.23 -4.21
N VAL A 118 7.12 -1.25 -5.37
CA VAL A 118 8.31 -0.46 -5.71
C VAL A 118 8.05 0.31 -7.00
N ASN A 119 8.37 1.59 -7.03
CA ASN A 119 8.23 2.38 -8.24
C ASN A 119 9.41 2.17 -9.20
N PRO A 120 9.37 2.67 -10.47
CA PRO A 120 10.45 2.51 -11.45
C PRO A 120 11.80 3.09 -11.01
N GLN A 121 11.83 4.00 -10.04
CA GLN A 121 13.05 4.56 -9.48
C GLN A 121 13.63 3.72 -8.31
N GLY A 122 13.07 2.53 -8.07
CA GLY A 122 13.47 1.64 -6.97
C GLY A 122 13.04 2.14 -5.59
N ARG A 123 12.02 3.02 -5.48
CA ARG A 123 11.53 3.51 -4.20
C ARG A 123 10.31 2.74 -3.73
N PRO A 124 10.20 2.44 -2.42
CA PRO A 124 9.00 1.79 -1.89
C PRO A 124 7.77 2.67 -2.06
N LEU A 125 6.67 2.07 -2.45
CA LEU A 125 5.34 2.68 -2.41
C LEU A 125 4.83 2.61 -0.97
N MET A 126 4.55 3.78 -0.38
CA MET A 126 4.31 3.87 1.07
C MET A 126 2.95 3.34 1.50
N ILE A 127 1.94 3.47 0.64
CA ILE A 127 0.53 3.25 1.02
C ILE A 127 -0.14 2.19 0.14
N MET A 128 0.31 2.02 -1.12
CA MET A 128 -0.28 1.01 -1.99
C MET A 128 -0.10 -0.39 -1.36
N PRO A 129 -1.19 -1.16 -1.13
CA PRO A 129 -1.13 -2.44 -0.42
C PRO A 129 -0.69 -3.56 -1.37
N SER A 130 0.51 -3.45 -1.92
CA SER A 130 1.03 -4.42 -2.90
C SER A 130 1.20 -5.82 -2.31
N GLU A 131 1.29 -5.94 -0.99
CA GLU A 131 1.27 -7.22 -0.30
C GLU A 131 -0.05 -8.01 -0.53
N ASP A 132 -1.16 -7.34 -0.79
CA ASP A 132 -2.44 -7.97 -1.13
C ASP A 132 -2.48 -8.39 -2.61
N TYR A 133 -1.68 -7.76 -3.46
CA TYR A 133 -1.61 -8.03 -4.91
C TYR A 133 -0.42 -8.90 -5.31
N ASN A 134 0.51 -9.14 -4.40
CA ASN A 134 1.73 -9.92 -4.65
C ASN A 134 1.42 -11.33 -5.18
N ARG A 135 0.29 -11.91 -4.77
CA ARG A 135 -0.13 -13.27 -5.14
C ARG A 135 -1.08 -13.34 -6.34
N LEU A 136 -1.34 -12.25 -7.05
CA LEU A 136 -2.07 -12.31 -8.32
C LEU A 136 -1.37 -13.28 -9.28
N THR A 137 -2.15 -14.11 -9.97
CA THR A 137 -1.65 -14.92 -11.09
C THR A 137 -1.11 -14.00 -12.19
N ASP A 138 -0.24 -14.52 -13.05
CA ASP A 138 0.27 -13.72 -14.17
C ASP A 138 -0.85 -13.32 -15.13
N ASP A 139 -1.85 -14.18 -15.34
CA ASP A 139 -3.01 -13.87 -16.20
C ASP A 139 -3.89 -12.75 -15.61
N ASP A 140 -4.15 -12.76 -14.31
CA ASP A 140 -4.91 -11.70 -13.65
C ASP A 140 -4.14 -10.39 -13.63
N LEU A 141 -2.85 -10.43 -13.35
CA LEU A 141 -2.01 -9.22 -13.39
C LEU A 141 -1.91 -8.67 -14.81
N ALA A 142 -1.73 -9.53 -15.82
CA ALA A 142 -1.72 -9.14 -17.23
C ALA A 142 -3.05 -8.48 -17.66
N SER A 143 -4.17 -9.04 -17.21
CA SER A 143 -5.50 -8.50 -17.48
C SER A 143 -5.72 -7.15 -16.79
N LEU A 144 -5.30 -7.03 -15.53
CA LEU A 144 -5.35 -5.75 -14.80
C LEU A 144 -4.51 -4.68 -15.51
N ILE A 145 -3.28 -5.00 -15.91
CA ILE A 145 -2.40 -4.08 -16.65
C ILE A 145 -3.02 -3.70 -17.99
N ALA A 146 -3.64 -4.66 -18.72
CA ALA A 146 -4.33 -4.37 -19.97
C ALA A 146 -5.41 -3.30 -19.80
N TYR A 147 -6.25 -3.45 -18.77
CA TYR A 147 -7.28 -2.47 -18.43
C TYR A 147 -6.70 -1.11 -18.05
N LEU A 148 -5.68 -1.08 -17.16
CA LEU A 148 -5.04 0.16 -16.71
C LEU A 148 -4.46 0.96 -17.90
N ARG A 149 -3.83 0.27 -18.85
CA ARG A 149 -3.27 0.89 -20.06
C ARG A 149 -4.33 1.35 -21.05
N ALA A 150 -5.52 0.78 -21.00
CA ALA A 150 -6.66 1.17 -21.85
C ALA A 150 -7.46 2.33 -21.25
N LEU A 151 -7.19 2.75 -20.03
CA LEU A 151 -7.86 3.91 -19.43
C LEU A 151 -7.62 5.17 -20.27
N PRO A 152 -8.65 5.97 -20.56
CA PRO A 152 -8.50 7.22 -21.29
C PRO A 152 -7.52 8.15 -20.57
N PRO A 153 -6.65 8.85 -21.29
CA PRO A 153 -5.81 9.89 -20.71
C PRO A 153 -6.66 10.93 -20.00
N THR A 154 -6.50 11.04 -18.71
CA THR A 154 -7.31 11.93 -17.85
C THR A 154 -6.36 12.81 -17.05
N ALA A 155 -6.69 14.10 -16.88
CA ALA A 155 -5.91 14.97 -16.03
C ALA A 155 -6.13 14.60 -14.55
N GLY A 156 -5.06 14.61 -13.77
CA GLY A 156 -5.08 14.29 -12.35
C GLY A 156 -3.76 14.71 -11.68
N GLU A 157 -3.53 14.25 -10.47
CA GLU A 157 -2.36 14.62 -9.69
C GLU A 157 -1.51 13.42 -9.29
N GLY A 158 -0.29 13.68 -8.82
CA GLY A 158 0.58 12.68 -8.22
C GLY A 158 0.07 12.18 -6.87
N ALA A 159 0.74 11.17 -6.31
CA ALA A 159 0.42 10.67 -4.98
C ALA A 159 0.64 11.73 -3.91
N VAL A 160 -0.25 11.80 -2.93
CA VAL A 160 -0.04 12.53 -1.69
C VAL A 160 0.09 11.53 -0.55
N VAL A 161 1.18 11.63 0.21
CA VAL A 161 1.42 10.81 1.41
C VAL A 161 1.96 11.72 2.51
N GLU A 162 1.04 12.32 3.24
CA GLU A 162 1.34 13.11 4.43
C GLU A 162 1.08 12.22 5.66
N LEU A 163 2.11 12.07 6.49
CA LEU A 163 2.04 11.22 7.69
C LEU A 163 2.36 12.06 8.92
N PRO A 164 1.56 11.97 10.00
CA PRO A 164 1.87 12.63 11.27
C PRO A 164 3.25 12.21 11.81
N LEU A 165 3.91 13.11 12.56
CA LEU A 165 5.24 12.84 13.12
C LEU A 165 5.31 11.51 13.91
N PRO A 166 4.34 11.13 14.75
CA PRO A 166 4.37 9.86 15.46
C PRO A 166 4.36 8.66 14.51
N VAL A 167 3.52 8.69 13.46
CA VAL A 167 3.44 7.61 12.46
C VAL A 167 4.75 7.48 11.70
N ARG A 168 5.36 8.61 11.30
CA ARG A 168 6.68 8.63 10.66
C ARG A 168 7.76 8.06 11.57
N ALA A 169 7.78 8.45 12.84
CA ALA A 169 8.75 7.93 13.81
C ALA A 169 8.58 6.40 13.98
N LEU A 170 7.35 5.90 14.12
CA LEU A 170 7.06 4.46 14.21
C LEU A 170 7.47 3.70 12.94
N TYR A 171 7.27 4.30 11.76
CA TYR A 171 7.78 3.73 10.51
C TYR A 171 9.32 3.65 10.50
N GLY A 172 9.98 4.71 10.92
CA GLY A 172 11.45 4.74 11.04
C GLY A 172 11.96 3.66 11.97
N LEU A 173 11.36 3.51 13.13
CA LEU A 173 11.71 2.51 14.17
C LEU A 173 11.32 1.07 13.77
N GLY A 174 10.54 0.87 12.70
CA GLY A 174 10.19 -0.45 12.18
C GLY A 174 8.90 -1.06 12.70
N TYR A 175 8.14 -0.33 13.52
CA TYR A 175 6.81 -0.76 13.96
C TYR A 175 5.77 -0.72 12.84
N ILE A 176 5.94 0.20 11.90
CA ILE A 176 5.15 0.29 10.66
C ILE A 176 6.07 -0.05 9.50
N LYS A 177 5.58 -0.83 8.55
CA LYS A 177 6.31 -1.25 7.35
C LYS A 177 5.52 -0.87 6.10
N ASP A 178 6.22 -0.44 5.04
CA ASP A 178 5.64 -0.34 3.69
C ASP A 178 5.46 -1.74 3.08
N ALA A 179 4.70 -1.83 1.98
CA ALA A 179 4.42 -3.08 1.29
C ALA A 179 5.70 -3.82 0.86
N ALA A 180 6.66 -3.10 0.30
CA ALA A 180 7.92 -3.71 -0.14
C ALA A 180 8.73 -4.35 1.00
N ALA A 181 8.54 -3.91 2.25
CA ALA A 181 9.19 -4.51 3.42
C ALA A 181 8.39 -5.68 4.03
N ARG A 182 7.15 -5.93 3.56
CA ARG A 182 6.30 -7.05 3.99
C ARG A 182 6.33 -8.21 3.01
N ILE A 183 6.57 -7.92 1.73
CA ILE A 183 6.54 -8.88 0.65
C ILE A 183 7.82 -9.73 0.65
N ASP A 184 7.65 -11.04 0.56
CA ASP A 184 8.75 -11.93 0.15
C ASP A 184 8.86 -11.88 -1.38
N HIS A 185 9.86 -11.14 -1.86
CA HIS A 185 10.09 -10.93 -3.29
C HIS A 185 10.60 -12.17 -4.03
N THR A 186 10.96 -13.23 -3.31
CA THR A 186 11.46 -14.49 -3.90
C THR A 186 10.36 -15.47 -4.25
N LEU A 187 9.14 -15.25 -3.73
CA LEU A 187 8.00 -16.12 -4.03
C LEU A 187 7.57 -15.99 -5.50
N PRO A 188 7.34 -17.11 -6.18
CA PRO A 188 6.78 -17.08 -7.53
C PRO A 188 5.35 -16.56 -7.51
N PRO A 189 4.82 -16.08 -8.64
CA PRO A 189 3.39 -15.79 -8.80
C PRO A 189 2.54 -17.00 -8.40
N SER A 190 1.28 -16.76 -8.03
CA SER A 190 0.34 -17.85 -7.82
C SER A 190 0.16 -18.65 -9.11
N ALA A 191 0.10 -19.98 -8.98
CA ALA A 191 -0.27 -20.84 -10.09
C ALA A 191 -1.68 -20.44 -10.60
N PRO A 192 -1.97 -20.65 -11.88
CA PRO A 192 -3.31 -20.45 -12.41
C PRO A 192 -4.35 -21.24 -11.61
N VAL A 193 -5.43 -20.56 -11.22
CA VAL A 193 -6.53 -21.16 -10.46
C VAL A 193 -7.79 -21.09 -11.33
N PRO A 194 -8.36 -22.23 -11.75
CA PRO A 194 -9.61 -22.24 -12.51
C PRO A 194 -10.75 -21.57 -11.72
N GLU A 195 -11.47 -20.70 -12.40
CA GLU A 195 -12.65 -20.07 -11.81
C GLU A 195 -13.73 -21.12 -11.52
N GLY A 196 -14.42 -20.96 -10.40
CA GLY A 196 -15.51 -21.85 -10.00
C GLY A 196 -15.82 -21.80 -8.52
N VAL A 197 -16.83 -22.54 -8.12
CA VAL A 197 -17.21 -22.70 -6.72
C VAL A 197 -16.35 -23.82 -6.11
N THR A 198 -15.09 -23.50 -5.89
CA THR A 198 -14.07 -24.41 -5.34
C THR A 198 -13.30 -23.75 -4.19
N VAL A 199 -12.78 -24.55 -3.27
CA VAL A 199 -11.94 -24.07 -2.16
C VAL A 199 -10.72 -23.32 -2.70
N ALA A 200 -10.04 -23.90 -3.69
CA ALA A 200 -8.83 -23.30 -4.27
C ALA A 200 -9.09 -21.91 -4.88
N HIS A 201 -10.23 -21.74 -5.59
CA HIS A 201 -10.59 -20.41 -6.12
C HIS A 201 -11.00 -19.47 -5.01
N GLY A 202 -11.73 -19.96 -3.98
CA GLY A 202 -12.07 -19.17 -2.80
C GLY A 202 -10.84 -18.67 -2.05
N GLU A 203 -9.86 -19.52 -1.82
CA GLU A 203 -8.58 -19.16 -1.17
C GLU A 203 -7.82 -18.10 -1.99
N TYR A 204 -7.75 -18.28 -3.31
CA TYR A 204 -7.12 -17.30 -4.19
C TYR A 204 -7.80 -15.92 -4.08
N VAL A 205 -9.13 -15.88 -4.16
CA VAL A 205 -9.90 -14.62 -4.04
C VAL A 205 -9.74 -14.02 -2.65
N ALA A 206 -9.86 -14.82 -1.59
CA ALA A 206 -9.79 -14.37 -0.22
C ALA A 206 -8.39 -13.90 0.21
N SER A 207 -7.33 -14.36 -0.45
CA SER A 207 -5.97 -13.92 -0.15
C SER A 207 -5.79 -12.40 -0.25
N MET A 208 -6.56 -11.76 -1.12
CA MET A 208 -6.55 -10.31 -1.33
C MET A 208 -7.42 -9.52 -0.33
N CYS A 209 -8.09 -10.21 0.59
CA CYS A 209 -8.89 -9.59 1.65
C CYS A 209 -8.15 -9.51 2.98
N GLN A 210 -6.99 -10.16 3.08
CA GLN A 210 -6.26 -10.33 4.33
C GLN A 210 -5.71 -9.01 4.89
N GLY A 211 -5.43 -8.02 4.05
CA GLY A 211 -4.96 -6.70 4.49
C GLY A 211 -5.92 -6.02 5.47
N CYS A 212 -7.22 -6.15 5.25
CA CYS A 212 -8.24 -5.60 6.13
C CYS A 212 -8.77 -6.62 7.14
N HIS A 213 -9.02 -7.89 6.71
CA HIS A 213 -9.69 -8.91 7.52
C HIS A 213 -8.73 -9.79 8.32
N GLY A 214 -7.40 -9.55 8.21
CA GLY A 214 -6.35 -10.34 8.87
C GLY A 214 -6.09 -11.68 8.17
N ALA A 215 -4.95 -12.29 8.43
CA ALA A 215 -4.51 -13.53 7.79
C ALA A 215 -5.48 -14.72 8.03
N GLY A 216 -6.19 -14.73 9.15
CA GLY A 216 -7.22 -15.72 9.47
C GLY A 216 -8.62 -15.30 9.06
N LEU A 217 -8.80 -14.18 8.37
CA LEU A 217 -10.09 -13.61 7.96
C LEU A 217 -11.08 -13.37 9.13
N ALA A 218 -10.57 -13.35 10.36
CA ALA A 218 -11.38 -13.17 11.58
C ALA A 218 -11.81 -11.71 11.80
N GLY A 219 -11.37 -10.81 10.94
CA GLY A 219 -11.68 -9.39 11.05
C GLY A 219 -10.91 -8.68 12.15
N GLY A 220 -11.48 -7.58 12.64
CA GLY A 220 -10.88 -6.75 13.66
C GLY A 220 -10.49 -5.37 13.16
N ARG A 221 -9.74 -4.62 13.96
CA ARG A 221 -9.33 -3.27 13.58
C ARG A 221 -8.31 -3.30 12.46
N VAL A 222 -8.61 -2.58 11.38
CA VAL A 222 -7.69 -2.46 10.24
C VAL A 222 -6.45 -1.64 10.68
N PRO A 223 -5.24 -2.17 10.51
CA PRO A 223 -4.02 -1.47 10.92
C PRO A 223 -3.89 -0.12 10.21
N GLY A 224 -3.69 0.94 10.99
CA GLY A 224 -3.55 2.29 10.45
C GLY A 224 -4.86 3.01 10.11
N SER A 225 -6.01 2.38 10.29
CA SER A 225 -7.31 3.04 10.09
C SER A 225 -7.58 4.12 11.15
N PRO A 226 -8.32 5.18 10.78
CA PRO A 226 -8.80 6.19 11.72
C PRO A 226 -9.56 5.57 12.89
N PRO A 227 -9.55 6.20 14.09
CA PRO A 227 -10.20 5.65 15.29
C PRO A 227 -11.71 5.43 15.17
N ASP A 228 -12.37 6.18 14.31
CA ASP A 228 -13.81 6.19 14.07
C ASP A 228 -14.24 5.17 12.99
N TRP A 229 -13.28 4.54 12.29
CA TRP A 229 -13.62 3.49 11.34
C TRP A 229 -14.11 2.23 12.07
N PRO A 230 -15.16 1.58 11.56
CA PRO A 230 -15.60 0.31 12.11
C PRO A 230 -14.53 -0.76 11.89
N PRO A 231 -14.45 -1.75 12.78
CA PRO A 231 -13.57 -2.89 12.56
C PRO A 231 -14.06 -3.70 11.33
N ALA A 232 -13.12 -4.30 10.61
CA ALA A 232 -13.45 -5.23 9.53
C ALA A 232 -14.24 -6.43 10.10
N ALA A 233 -15.26 -6.87 9.37
CA ALA A 233 -16.10 -7.98 9.77
C ALA A 233 -15.32 -9.30 9.84
N ASN A 234 -15.75 -10.22 10.70
CA ASN A 234 -15.30 -11.60 10.65
C ASN A 234 -15.92 -12.28 9.42
N LEU A 235 -15.10 -12.86 8.56
CA LEU A 235 -15.51 -13.60 7.35
C LEU A 235 -15.46 -15.12 7.54
N THR A 236 -15.09 -15.59 8.73
CA THR A 236 -15.11 -17.04 9.03
C THR A 236 -16.51 -17.49 9.51
N PRO A 237 -16.84 -18.77 9.34
CA PRO A 237 -18.10 -19.34 9.85
C PRO A 237 -18.32 -19.13 11.36
#